data_da7c70354ab1c69d6e5ee7ef32f28242
#
_entry.id   da7c70354ab1c69d6e5ee7ef32f28242
#
_cell.length_a   1.000
_cell.length_b   1.000
_cell.length_c   1.000
_cell.angle_alpha   90.00
_cell.angle_beta   90.00
_cell.angle_gamma   90.00
#
_symmetry.space_group_name_H-M   'P 1'
#
loop_
_entity.id
_entity.type
_entity.pdbx_description
1 polymer ?
#
loop_
_entity_poly.entity_id
_entity_poly.type
_entity_poly.pdbx_seq_one_letter_code
_entity_poly.pdbx_strand_id
1 'polypeptide(L)'
;MHFLPVKIVRNSFLLLCVLVPVWLAASPATPVIEKRVANFSEGDLSGWEEKSFKGNSQYTFVDASTIGAENLAGKTGKVLRASTQGQASGLFKEVDIDLSKTPYLHWSWRVNNLFADNDERSKAGDDYPARIYVVVSGGIFFWKTKAINYVWSSQQSAGSEWPNAYTGSAKMIAVQGGSENVGRWVSQRVNVRDDLQRLFGDDLSHIDAVAVMVDGDNTGQSATSFFGDIYFSKQ
;
A
#
# COMPACT_ATOMS: atom_id res chain seq x y z
N MET A 1 44.45 -23.98 82.21
CA MET A 1 43.15 -23.61 81.71
C MET A 1 43.37 -22.36 80.84
N HIS A 2 43.54 -22.56 79.54
CA HIS A 2 43.81 -21.45 78.58
C HIS A 2 42.62 -21.32 77.65
N PHE A 3 41.93 -20.20 77.72
CA PHE A 3 40.87 -19.86 76.76
C PHE A 3 41.50 -19.15 75.57
N LEU A 4 41.29 -19.71 74.36
CA LEU A 4 41.64 -19.09 73.11
C LEU A 4 40.45 -18.23 72.61
N PRO A 5 40.66 -17.06 72.04
CA PRO A 5 39.57 -16.20 71.52
C PRO A 5 39.15 -16.65 70.13
N VAL A 6 37.84 -16.74 69.91
CA VAL A 6 37.18 -16.99 68.61
C VAL A 6 37.26 -15.72 67.75
N LYS A 7 37.87 -15.81 66.54
CA LYS A 7 37.87 -14.75 65.54
C LYS A 7 36.56 -14.81 64.70
N ILE A 8 35.75 -13.78 64.85
CA ILE A 8 34.57 -13.56 64.00
C ILE A 8 35.03 -12.96 62.64
N VAL A 9 34.88 -13.72 61.56
CA VAL A 9 35.14 -13.25 60.19
C VAL A 9 33.81 -12.60 59.68
N ARG A 10 33.81 -11.27 59.56
CA ARG A 10 32.70 -10.53 58.88
C ARG A 10 32.88 -10.64 57.40
N ASN A 11 32.08 -11.48 56.73
CA ASN A 11 31.92 -11.46 55.29
C ASN A 11 31.05 -10.23 54.87
N SER A 12 31.72 -9.21 54.28
CA SER A 12 31.03 -8.11 53.61
C SER A 12 30.69 -8.55 52.21
N PHE A 13 29.40 -8.87 51.98
CA PHE A 13 28.86 -9.03 50.62
C PHE A 13 28.71 -7.63 50.01
N LEU A 14 29.56 -7.29 49.04
CA LEU A 14 29.34 -6.14 48.17
C LEU A 14 28.26 -6.52 47.14
N LEU A 15 27.08 -5.95 47.26
CA LEU A 15 26.00 -6.07 46.27
C LEU A 15 26.38 -5.15 45.10
N LEU A 16 26.86 -5.73 43.97
CA LEU A 16 27.15 -5.01 42.75
C LEU A 16 25.79 -4.82 42.01
N CYS A 17 25.16 -3.64 42.13
CA CYS A 17 24.02 -3.27 41.33
C CYS A 17 24.47 -3.00 39.90
N VAL A 18 24.26 -3.97 38.99
CA VAL A 18 24.45 -3.79 37.55
C VAL A 18 23.23 -2.99 37.03
N LEU A 19 23.42 -1.70 36.79
CA LEU A 19 22.45 -0.88 36.07
C LEU A 19 22.46 -1.29 34.59
N VAL A 20 21.49 -2.10 34.17
CA VAL A 20 21.24 -2.38 32.76
C VAL A 20 20.51 -1.18 32.15
N PRO A 21 21.09 -0.50 31.16
CA PRO A 21 20.40 0.60 30.49
C PRO A 21 19.18 0.04 29.74
N VAL A 22 17.98 0.42 30.17
CA VAL A 22 16.75 0.17 29.42
C VAL A 22 16.72 1.15 28.24
N TRP A 23 17.05 0.65 27.05
CA TRP A 23 16.81 1.39 25.81
C TRP A 23 15.30 1.40 25.58
N LEU A 24 14.64 2.53 25.86
CA LEU A 24 13.30 2.77 25.36
C LEU A 24 13.39 2.91 23.84
N ALA A 25 13.00 1.88 23.12
CA ALA A 25 12.75 2.00 21.69
C ALA A 25 11.61 3.02 21.50
N ALA A 26 11.90 4.15 20.89
CA ALA A 26 10.88 5.11 20.53
C ALA A 26 9.88 4.41 19.59
N SER A 27 8.59 4.38 19.94
CA SER A 27 7.55 3.93 19.03
C SER A 27 7.63 4.76 17.75
N PRO A 28 7.51 4.14 16.55
CA PRO A 28 7.48 4.90 15.32
C PRO A 28 6.36 5.93 15.39
N ALA A 29 6.68 7.19 15.14
CA ALA A 29 5.68 8.26 15.14
C ALA A 29 4.62 7.92 14.10
N THR A 30 3.34 7.99 14.49
CA THR A 30 2.22 7.85 13.56
C THR A 30 2.39 8.92 12.47
N PRO A 31 2.37 8.57 11.17
CA PRO A 31 2.56 9.55 10.11
C PRO A 31 1.48 10.63 10.21
N VAL A 32 1.89 11.87 10.12
CA VAL A 32 0.95 13.01 10.09
C VAL A 32 0.24 12.96 8.74
N ILE A 33 -1.08 12.75 8.75
CA ILE A 33 -1.90 12.77 7.55
C ILE A 33 -2.05 14.23 7.12
N GLU A 34 -1.49 14.58 5.96
CA GLU A 34 -1.58 15.94 5.41
C GLU A 34 -2.64 16.06 4.32
N LYS A 35 -2.85 15.03 3.50
CA LYS A 35 -3.86 15.01 2.43
C LYS A 35 -4.53 13.65 2.32
N ARG A 36 -5.78 13.55 2.75
CA ARG A 36 -6.56 12.31 2.63
C ARG A 36 -7.19 12.22 1.24
N VAL A 37 -7.05 11.06 0.61
CA VAL A 37 -7.64 10.73 -0.69
C VAL A 37 -8.89 9.87 -0.52
N ALA A 38 -8.80 8.82 0.30
CA ALA A 38 -9.91 7.91 0.57
C ALA A 38 -10.21 7.80 2.06
N ASN A 39 -11.51 7.83 2.40
CA ASN A 39 -12.06 7.56 3.73
C ASN A 39 -12.87 6.26 3.70
N PHE A 40 -12.27 5.18 3.21
CA PHE A 40 -12.96 3.88 3.12
C PHE A 40 -13.34 3.33 4.49
N SER A 41 -12.59 3.70 5.53
CA SER A 41 -12.93 3.36 6.91
C SER A 41 -14.27 3.95 7.39
N GLU A 42 -14.71 5.02 6.78
CA GLU A 42 -16.00 5.66 7.06
C GLU A 42 -17.12 5.18 6.10
N GLY A 43 -16.78 4.33 5.11
CA GLY A 43 -17.71 3.89 4.09
C GLY A 43 -18.04 4.98 3.09
N ASP A 44 -17.09 5.89 2.81
CA ASP A 44 -17.29 7.05 1.97
C ASP A 44 -16.62 6.88 0.59
N LEU A 45 -17.43 7.02 -0.47
CA LEU A 45 -17.00 7.06 -1.87
C LEU A 45 -17.23 8.45 -2.50
N SER A 46 -17.40 9.50 -1.70
CA SER A 46 -17.62 10.85 -2.23
C SER A 46 -16.46 11.29 -3.12
N GLY A 47 -16.78 11.71 -4.34
CA GLY A 47 -15.82 12.13 -5.36
C GLY A 47 -15.11 10.99 -6.09
N TRP A 48 -15.47 9.74 -5.83
CA TRP A 48 -15.02 8.61 -6.61
C TRP A 48 -16.00 8.31 -7.75
N GLU A 49 -15.48 8.09 -8.96
CA GLU A 49 -16.24 7.74 -10.15
C GLU A 49 -15.76 6.42 -10.71
N GLU A 50 -16.67 5.51 -11.02
CA GLU A 50 -16.32 4.26 -11.68
C GLU A 50 -16.10 4.48 -13.18
N LYS A 51 -14.96 3.98 -13.70
CA LYS A 51 -14.66 3.95 -15.13
C LYS A 51 -14.52 2.51 -15.57
N SER A 52 -15.41 2.08 -16.48
CA SER A 52 -15.38 0.74 -17.08
C SER A 52 -14.41 0.69 -18.25
N PHE A 53 -13.66 -0.41 -18.33
CA PHE A 53 -12.83 -0.78 -19.49
C PHE A 53 -13.43 -1.99 -20.22
N LYS A 54 -13.90 -2.99 -19.45
CA LYS A 54 -14.63 -4.16 -19.96
C LYS A 54 -15.57 -4.70 -18.88
N GLY A 55 -16.82 -4.25 -18.93
CA GLY A 55 -17.78 -4.51 -17.85
C GLY A 55 -17.40 -3.79 -16.57
N ASN A 56 -17.99 -4.19 -15.46
CA ASN A 56 -17.79 -3.54 -14.17
C ASN A 56 -17.37 -4.55 -13.12
N SER A 57 -16.27 -4.29 -12.44
CA SER A 57 -15.89 -4.94 -11.19
C SER A 57 -16.84 -4.50 -10.08
N GLN A 58 -16.93 -5.24 -9.00
CA GLN A 58 -17.83 -4.90 -7.90
C GLN A 58 -17.05 -4.20 -6.79
N TYR A 59 -17.57 -3.05 -6.35
CA TYR A 59 -17.03 -2.27 -5.25
C TYR A 59 -18.08 -2.11 -4.16
N THR A 60 -17.79 -2.65 -2.96
CA THR A 60 -18.71 -2.64 -1.82
C THR A 60 -17.94 -2.41 -0.52
N PHE A 61 -18.59 -1.86 0.49
CA PHE A 61 -18.01 -1.79 1.82
C PHE A 61 -18.33 -3.04 2.64
N VAL A 62 -17.34 -3.50 3.40
CA VAL A 62 -17.49 -4.56 4.40
C VAL A 62 -16.92 -4.09 5.74
N ASP A 63 -17.42 -4.65 6.83
CA ASP A 63 -16.89 -4.34 8.16
C ASP A 63 -15.48 -4.90 8.32
N ALA A 64 -14.57 -4.07 8.78
CA ALA A 64 -13.15 -4.40 8.95
C ALA A 64 -12.94 -5.60 9.88
N SER A 65 -13.78 -5.73 10.93
CA SER A 65 -13.75 -6.85 11.87
C SER A 65 -14.03 -8.22 11.23
N THR A 66 -14.81 -8.26 10.14
CA THR A 66 -15.13 -9.52 9.46
C THR A 66 -13.99 -10.10 8.66
N ILE A 67 -12.94 -9.31 8.42
CA ILE A 67 -11.80 -9.69 7.58
C ILE A 67 -10.43 -9.45 8.24
N GLY A 68 -10.39 -9.34 9.57
CA GLY A 68 -9.15 -9.19 10.33
C GLY A 68 -8.41 -7.86 10.07
N ALA A 69 -9.15 -6.77 9.91
CA ALA A 69 -8.63 -5.44 9.63
C ALA A 69 -8.66 -4.49 10.86
N GLU A 70 -8.93 -5.01 12.05
CA GLU A 70 -9.13 -4.20 13.27
C GLU A 70 -7.91 -3.37 13.66
N ASN A 71 -6.72 -3.83 13.29
CA ASN A 71 -5.44 -3.20 13.64
C ASN A 71 -4.86 -2.32 12.52
N LEU A 72 -5.60 -2.05 11.44
CA LEU A 72 -5.12 -1.10 10.43
C LEU A 72 -4.99 0.29 11.04
N ALA A 73 -3.90 0.98 10.71
CA ALA A 73 -3.66 2.34 11.16
C ALA A 73 -4.81 3.27 10.73
N GLY A 74 -5.54 3.80 11.72
CA GLY A 74 -6.70 4.66 11.50
C GLY A 74 -8.01 3.89 11.71
N LYS A 75 -8.66 4.08 12.81
CA LYS A 75 -9.96 3.60 13.31
C LYS A 75 -10.87 3.03 12.20
N THR A 76 -10.74 1.75 11.97
CA THR A 76 -11.42 1.10 10.85
C THR A 76 -12.81 0.64 11.26
N GLY A 77 -13.84 1.34 10.79
CA GLY A 77 -15.17 0.76 10.78
C GLY A 77 -15.35 -0.17 9.58
N LYS A 78 -14.90 0.27 8.39
CA LYS A 78 -15.09 -0.43 7.12
C LYS A 78 -13.81 -0.47 6.29
N VAL A 79 -13.85 -1.27 5.24
CA VAL A 79 -12.86 -1.30 4.16
C VAL A 79 -13.60 -1.46 2.83
N LEU A 80 -12.99 -0.98 1.75
CA LEU A 80 -13.50 -1.20 0.41
C LEU A 80 -13.14 -2.62 -0.05
N ARG A 81 -14.15 -3.44 -0.35
CA ARG A 81 -14.00 -4.70 -1.06
C ARG A 81 -14.13 -4.46 -2.55
N ALA A 82 -13.16 -4.91 -3.33
CA ALA A 82 -13.17 -4.90 -4.78
C ALA A 82 -13.10 -6.33 -5.31
N SER A 83 -13.93 -6.71 -6.29
CA SER A 83 -13.89 -8.05 -6.88
C SER A 83 -14.22 -8.03 -8.36
N THR A 84 -13.57 -8.91 -9.12
CA THR A 84 -13.81 -9.13 -10.54
C THR A 84 -14.09 -10.60 -10.84
N GLN A 85 -14.80 -10.85 -11.92
CA GLN A 85 -15.04 -12.16 -12.53
C GLN A 85 -14.84 -12.04 -14.05
N GLY A 86 -13.63 -11.68 -14.48
CA GLY A 86 -13.33 -11.45 -15.87
C GLY A 86 -13.80 -10.09 -16.40
N GLN A 87 -13.99 -9.10 -15.51
CA GLN A 87 -14.29 -7.71 -15.87
C GLN A 87 -13.11 -6.80 -15.51
N ALA A 88 -13.18 -5.55 -16.01
CA ALA A 88 -12.24 -4.50 -15.70
C ALA A 88 -12.95 -3.16 -15.53
N SER A 89 -12.95 -2.62 -14.33
CA SER A 89 -13.28 -1.23 -14.02
C SER A 89 -12.42 -0.74 -12.85
N GLY A 90 -12.30 0.57 -12.69
CA GLY A 90 -11.62 1.19 -11.57
C GLY A 90 -12.44 2.32 -10.98
N LEU A 91 -12.27 2.57 -9.68
CA LEU A 91 -12.75 3.78 -9.02
C LEU A 91 -11.65 4.83 -9.12
N PHE A 92 -11.97 5.97 -9.72
CA PHE A 92 -11.09 7.11 -9.94
C PHE A 92 -11.54 8.30 -9.11
N LYS A 93 -10.60 9.02 -8.55
CA LYS A 93 -10.84 10.28 -7.84
C LYS A 93 -9.87 11.34 -8.32
N GLU A 94 -10.41 12.48 -8.76
CA GLU A 94 -9.62 13.66 -9.02
C GLU A 94 -9.08 14.22 -7.70
N VAL A 95 -7.83 14.61 -7.71
CA VAL A 95 -7.11 15.16 -6.56
C VAL A 95 -6.19 16.28 -7.02
N ASP A 96 -5.72 17.06 -6.06
CA ASP A 96 -4.72 18.09 -6.26
C ASP A 96 -3.64 17.89 -5.20
N ILE A 97 -2.59 17.14 -5.55
CA ILE A 97 -1.50 16.76 -4.64
C ILE A 97 -0.19 17.39 -5.09
N ASP A 98 0.35 18.26 -4.26
CA ASP A 98 1.69 18.83 -4.40
C ASP A 98 2.73 17.89 -3.78
N LEU A 99 3.42 17.14 -4.63
CA LEU A 99 4.46 16.18 -4.21
C LEU A 99 5.72 16.84 -3.64
N SER A 100 5.89 18.15 -3.81
CA SER A 100 6.97 18.88 -3.13
C SER A 100 6.72 18.99 -1.63
N LYS A 101 5.45 18.89 -1.20
CA LYS A 101 5.02 18.97 0.20
C LYS A 101 4.68 17.59 0.77
N THR A 102 3.99 16.75 -0.01
CA THR A 102 3.46 15.45 0.42
C THR A 102 3.83 14.35 -0.57
N PRO A 103 5.12 13.97 -0.66
CA PRO A 103 5.58 12.99 -1.67
C PRO A 103 5.21 11.54 -1.37
N TYR A 104 4.85 11.22 -0.12
CA TYR A 104 4.63 9.83 0.28
C TYR A 104 3.16 9.45 0.22
N LEU A 105 2.83 8.47 -0.63
CA LEU A 105 1.53 7.84 -0.71
C LEU A 105 1.49 6.64 0.25
N HIS A 106 0.43 6.57 1.04
CA HIS A 106 0.16 5.48 1.98
C HIS A 106 -1.18 4.82 1.68
N TRP A 107 -1.20 3.50 1.78
CA TRP A 107 -2.43 2.70 1.77
C TRP A 107 -2.20 1.36 2.45
N SER A 108 -3.28 0.66 2.73
CA SER A 108 -3.23 -0.76 3.07
C SER A 108 -4.16 -1.55 2.18
N TRP A 109 -3.78 -2.78 1.89
CA TRP A 109 -4.56 -3.69 1.09
C TRP A 109 -4.40 -5.13 1.53
N ARG A 110 -5.34 -5.95 1.12
CA ARG A 110 -5.31 -7.41 1.25
C ARG A 110 -5.81 -8.02 -0.04
N VAL A 111 -5.10 -9.00 -0.57
CA VAL A 111 -5.47 -9.79 -1.73
C VAL A 111 -5.81 -11.20 -1.27
N ASN A 112 -6.96 -11.73 -1.67
CA ASN A 112 -7.39 -13.07 -1.26
C ASN A 112 -6.86 -14.18 -2.16
N ASN A 113 -6.61 -13.87 -3.43
CA ASN A 113 -6.09 -14.81 -4.41
C ASN A 113 -5.31 -14.09 -5.50
N LEU A 114 -4.41 -14.81 -6.15
CA LEU A 114 -3.64 -14.37 -7.30
C LEU A 114 -4.21 -14.97 -8.59
N PHE A 115 -3.78 -14.45 -9.72
CA PHE A 115 -4.05 -15.04 -11.03
C PHE A 115 -2.99 -16.09 -11.36
N ALA A 116 -3.45 -17.19 -11.98
CA ALA A 116 -2.56 -18.24 -12.44
C ALA A 116 -2.08 -17.95 -13.86
N ASP A 117 -0.80 -18.21 -14.13
CA ASP A 117 -0.21 -18.28 -15.48
C ASP A 117 -0.45 -17.04 -16.37
N ASN A 118 -0.59 -15.83 -15.77
CA ASN A 118 -0.74 -14.60 -16.54
C ASN A 118 0.63 -13.94 -16.79
N ASP A 119 0.96 -13.69 -18.06
CA ASP A 119 2.12 -12.87 -18.43
C ASP A 119 1.77 -11.39 -18.30
N GLU A 120 1.98 -10.83 -17.12
CA GLU A 120 1.66 -9.43 -16.77
C GLU A 120 2.40 -8.38 -17.63
N ARG A 121 3.40 -8.79 -18.40
CA ARG A 121 4.14 -7.93 -19.33
C ARG A 121 3.53 -7.91 -20.73
N SER A 122 2.56 -8.77 -20.99
CA SER A 122 1.82 -8.85 -22.26
C SER A 122 0.40 -8.32 -22.09
N LYS A 123 -0.22 -7.93 -23.22
CA LYS A 123 -1.62 -7.48 -23.23
C LYS A 123 -2.59 -8.59 -22.81
N ALA A 124 -2.23 -9.84 -23.06
CA ALA A 124 -3.09 -11.00 -22.72
C ALA A 124 -3.09 -11.30 -21.23
N GLY A 125 -2.12 -10.80 -20.49
CA GLY A 125 -1.99 -11.04 -19.06
C GLY A 125 -1.91 -9.77 -18.20
N ASP A 126 -2.29 -8.59 -18.71
CA ASP A 126 -2.27 -7.30 -17.98
C ASP A 126 -3.41 -7.21 -16.96
N ASP A 127 -3.59 -8.25 -16.16
CA ASP A 127 -4.56 -8.35 -15.07
C ASP A 127 -3.87 -8.38 -13.72
N TYR A 128 -4.42 -7.66 -12.75
CA TYR A 128 -3.87 -7.59 -11.39
C TYR A 128 -4.95 -7.71 -10.34
N PRO A 129 -4.71 -8.50 -9.29
CA PRO A 129 -5.67 -8.64 -8.20
C PRO A 129 -5.84 -7.36 -7.37
N ALA A 130 -4.88 -6.42 -7.43
CA ALA A 130 -5.00 -5.10 -6.82
C ALA A 130 -4.05 -4.10 -7.48
N ARG A 131 -4.56 -2.92 -7.80
CA ARG A 131 -3.81 -1.78 -8.33
C ARG A 131 -4.16 -0.48 -7.60
N ILE A 132 -3.15 0.36 -7.38
CA ILE A 132 -3.32 1.79 -7.08
C ILE A 132 -2.68 2.57 -8.22
N TYR A 133 -3.45 3.45 -8.85
CA TYR A 133 -2.93 4.37 -9.86
C TYR A 133 -2.65 5.73 -9.24
N VAL A 134 -1.57 6.36 -9.68
CA VAL A 134 -1.34 7.79 -9.57
C VAL A 134 -1.17 8.35 -10.98
N VAL A 135 -1.88 9.43 -11.27
CA VAL A 135 -1.97 10.00 -12.61
C VAL A 135 -1.51 11.45 -12.57
N VAL A 136 -0.61 11.79 -13.50
CA VAL A 136 -0.21 13.15 -13.82
C VAL A 136 -0.86 13.51 -15.16
N SER A 137 -1.79 14.44 -15.13
CA SER A 137 -2.52 14.85 -16.34
C SER A 137 -1.63 15.64 -17.29
N GLY A 138 -1.76 15.38 -18.57
CA GLY A 138 -1.18 16.23 -19.63
C GLY A 138 -1.98 17.50 -19.91
N GLY A 139 -3.06 17.76 -19.16
CA GLY A 139 -3.97 18.85 -19.39
C GLY A 139 -4.62 18.76 -20.77
N ILE A 140 -4.59 19.86 -21.54
CA ILE A 140 -5.07 19.90 -22.93
C ILE A 140 -4.27 18.97 -23.84
N PHE A 141 -3.07 18.56 -23.44
CA PHE A 141 -2.21 17.62 -24.16
C PHE A 141 -2.35 16.22 -23.54
N PHE A 142 -3.51 15.58 -23.67
CA PHE A 142 -3.83 14.29 -23.05
C PHE A 142 -2.78 13.19 -23.34
N TRP A 143 -2.07 13.24 -24.47
CA TRP A 143 -0.98 12.32 -24.81
C TRP A 143 0.27 12.47 -23.94
N LYS A 144 0.36 13.55 -23.15
CA LYS A 144 1.40 13.75 -22.14
C LYS A 144 1.02 13.20 -20.78
N THR A 145 -0.19 12.67 -20.62
CA THR A 145 -0.61 12.03 -19.37
C THR A 145 0.31 10.87 -19.03
N LYS A 146 0.80 10.85 -17.79
CA LYS A 146 1.67 9.79 -17.27
C LYS A 146 0.98 9.12 -16.09
N ALA A 147 1.24 7.84 -15.89
CA ALA A 147 0.69 7.11 -14.75
C ALA A 147 1.70 6.12 -14.18
N ILE A 148 1.71 5.98 -12.86
CA ILE A 148 2.32 4.84 -12.17
C ILE A 148 1.18 3.94 -11.67
N ASN A 149 1.34 2.65 -11.88
CA ASN A 149 0.51 1.61 -11.32
C ASN A 149 1.31 0.87 -10.25
N TYR A 150 0.98 1.08 -8.99
CA TYR A 150 1.46 0.24 -7.91
C TYR A 150 0.59 -1.00 -7.85
N VAL A 151 1.17 -2.17 -8.08
CA VAL A 151 0.42 -3.42 -8.24
C VAL A 151 0.81 -4.47 -7.20
N TRP A 152 -0.15 -5.31 -6.85
CA TRP A 152 0.15 -6.62 -6.31
C TRP A 152 0.27 -7.56 -7.50
N SER A 153 1.48 -7.99 -7.80
CA SER A 153 1.76 -8.86 -8.93
C SER A 153 1.54 -10.34 -8.56
N SER A 154 0.96 -11.08 -9.47
CA SER A 154 0.84 -12.53 -9.34
C SER A 154 2.14 -13.24 -9.73
N GLN A 155 2.91 -12.68 -10.66
CA GLN A 155 4.06 -13.33 -11.28
C GLN A 155 5.40 -12.64 -11.03
N GLN A 156 5.41 -11.31 -10.85
CA GLN A 156 6.65 -10.56 -10.67
C GLN A 156 6.99 -10.43 -9.18
N SER A 157 8.27 -10.42 -8.87
CA SER A 157 8.74 -10.16 -7.50
C SER A 157 8.50 -8.71 -7.10
N ALA A 158 8.30 -8.47 -5.80
CA ALA A 158 8.27 -7.11 -5.26
C ALA A 158 9.55 -6.35 -5.64
N GLY A 159 9.40 -5.06 -6.00
CA GLY A 159 10.46 -4.20 -6.54
C GLY A 159 10.66 -4.29 -8.04
N SER A 160 9.98 -5.20 -8.76
CA SER A 160 10.04 -5.25 -10.23
C SER A 160 9.31 -4.06 -10.85
N GLU A 161 9.85 -3.57 -11.98
CA GLU A 161 9.31 -2.46 -12.74
C GLU A 161 9.27 -2.80 -14.23
N TRP A 162 8.21 -2.37 -14.93
CA TRP A 162 8.05 -2.57 -16.37
C TRP A 162 7.10 -1.55 -16.99
N PRO A 163 7.18 -1.29 -18.29
CA PRO A 163 6.18 -0.48 -18.98
C PRO A 163 4.84 -1.23 -19.02
N ASN A 164 3.73 -0.49 -18.93
CA ASN A 164 2.42 -1.09 -19.16
C ASN A 164 2.32 -1.67 -20.58
N ALA A 165 1.64 -2.80 -20.72
CA ALA A 165 1.54 -3.54 -21.98
C ALA A 165 0.81 -2.78 -23.11
N TYR A 166 -0.02 -1.79 -22.76
CA TYR A 166 -0.81 -1.00 -23.71
C TYR A 166 -0.17 0.34 -24.04
N THR A 167 0.60 0.94 -23.12
CA THR A 167 1.19 2.27 -23.33
C THR A 167 2.49 2.48 -22.56
N GLY A 168 3.46 3.10 -23.20
CA GLY A 168 4.70 3.52 -22.55
C GLY A 168 4.54 4.69 -21.57
N SER A 169 3.42 5.40 -21.62
CA SER A 169 3.09 6.50 -20.72
C SER A 169 2.61 6.02 -19.32
N ALA A 170 2.37 4.73 -19.16
CA ALA A 170 2.10 4.11 -17.87
C ALA A 170 3.25 3.15 -17.50
N LYS A 171 3.61 3.13 -16.24
CA LYS A 171 4.64 2.25 -15.66
C LYS A 171 4.05 1.44 -14.54
N MET A 172 4.50 0.20 -14.43
CA MET A 172 4.09 -0.75 -13.42
C MET A 172 5.20 -0.88 -12.39
N ILE A 173 4.85 -0.90 -11.11
CA ILE A 173 5.74 -1.20 -9.99
C ILE A 173 5.05 -2.28 -9.14
N ALA A 174 5.64 -3.46 -9.05
CA ALA A 174 5.21 -4.47 -8.11
C ALA A 174 5.65 -4.08 -6.70
N VAL A 175 4.77 -3.53 -5.89
CA VAL A 175 5.06 -3.24 -4.47
C VAL A 175 4.78 -4.45 -3.57
N GLN A 176 4.02 -5.41 -4.08
CA GLN A 176 3.87 -6.78 -3.58
C GLN A 176 3.96 -7.75 -4.75
N GLY A 177 4.43 -8.97 -4.48
CA GLY A 177 4.53 -10.02 -5.48
C GLY A 177 4.46 -11.42 -4.91
N GLY A 178 3.81 -12.31 -5.64
CA GLY A 178 3.67 -13.70 -5.25
C GLY A 178 2.75 -13.93 -4.05
N SER A 179 2.76 -15.15 -3.54
CA SER A 179 1.76 -15.67 -2.60
C SER A 179 2.06 -15.46 -1.11
N GLU A 180 3.26 -15.01 -0.75
CA GLU A 180 3.72 -14.97 0.66
C GLU A 180 2.76 -14.20 1.59
N ASN A 181 2.22 -13.08 1.13
CA ASN A 181 1.34 -12.22 1.90
C ASN A 181 -0.15 -12.31 1.51
N VAL A 182 -0.52 -13.25 0.63
CA VAL A 182 -1.92 -13.48 0.25
C VAL A 182 -2.75 -13.81 1.49
N GLY A 183 -3.93 -13.20 1.60
CA GLY A 183 -4.80 -13.33 2.76
C GLY A 183 -4.40 -12.49 3.97
N ARG A 184 -3.32 -11.72 3.90
CA ARG A 184 -2.85 -10.83 4.98
C ARG A 184 -3.00 -9.37 4.58
N TRP A 185 -3.24 -8.52 5.56
CA TRP A 185 -3.16 -7.07 5.37
C TRP A 185 -1.71 -6.61 5.28
N VAL A 186 -1.43 -5.82 4.27
CA VAL A 186 -0.11 -5.23 4.04
C VAL A 186 -0.29 -3.71 3.90
N SER A 187 0.51 -2.95 4.66
CA SER A 187 0.58 -1.50 4.52
C SER A 187 1.73 -1.14 3.60
N GLN A 188 1.49 -0.17 2.72
CA GLN A 188 2.46 0.35 1.76
C GLN A 188 2.75 1.82 2.05
N ARG A 189 3.97 2.20 1.76
CA ARG A 189 4.43 3.58 1.73
C ARG A 189 5.44 3.73 0.61
N VAL A 190 5.15 4.60 -0.36
CA VAL A 190 6.03 4.85 -1.51
C VAL A 190 6.30 6.35 -1.65
N ASN A 191 7.47 6.71 -2.15
CA ASN A 191 7.76 8.09 -2.55
C ASN A 191 7.40 8.27 -4.03
N VAL A 192 6.20 8.81 -4.26
CA VAL A 192 5.66 8.98 -5.62
C VAL A 192 6.52 9.94 -6.46
N ARG A 193 7.08 10.98 -5.85
CA ARG A 193 7.95 11.92 -6.57
C ARG A 193 9.22 11.26 -7.09
N ASP A 194 9.89 10.48 -6.23
CA ASP A 194 11.11 9.75 -6.62
C ASP A 194 10.80 8.70 -7.70
N ASP A 195 9.66 8.01 -7.59
CA ASP A 195 9.23 7.04 -8.59
C ASP A 195 8.95 7.69 -9.95
N LEU A 196 8.25 8.84 -9.97
CA LEU A 196 8.00 9.60 -11.20
C LEU A 196 9.31 10.08 -11.84
N GLN A 197 10.23 10.64 -11.05
CA GLN A 197 11.54 11.08 -11.52
C GLN A 197 12.34 9.92 -12.12
N ARG A 198 12.37 8.79 -11.44
CA ARG A 198 13.12 7.60 -11.86
C ARG A 198 12.56 6.96 -13.12
N LEU A 199 11.23 6.88 -13.25
CA LEU A 199 10.57 6.17 -14.34
C LEU A 199 10.37 7.00 -15.60
N PHE A 200 10.26 8.33 -15.47
CA PHE A 200 9.96 9.22 -16.58
C PHE A 200 11.05 10.26 -16.85
N GLY A 201 12.01 10.44 -15.93
CA GLY A 201 13.09 11.42 -16.08
C GLY A 201 12.67 12.88 -15.90
N ASP A 202 11.41 13.14 -15.59
CA ASP A 202 10.85 14.48 -15.41
C ASP A 202 10.62 14.78 -13.94
N ASP A 203 10.90 16.01 -13.50
CA ASP A 203 10.54 16.48 -12.15
C ASP A 203 9.04 16.83 -12.11
N LEU A 204 8.22 15.79 -12.05
CA LEU A 204 6.78 15.90 -11.92
C LEU A 204 6.45 16.05 -10.43
N SER A 205 5.91 17.21 -10.09
CA SER A 205 5.64 17.58 -8.69
C SER A 205 4.15 17.59 -8.34
N HIS A 206 3.29 17.10 -9.22
CA HIS A 206 1.84 17.18 -9.06
C HIS A 206 1.16 15.88 -9.44
N ILE A 207 0.10 15.51 -8.70
CA ILE A 207 -0.79 14.38 -9.02
C ILE A 207 -2.21 14.92 -9.16
N ASP A 208 -2.85 14.56 -10.26
CA ASP A 208 -4.19 15.03 -10.64
C ASP A 208 -5.28 13.99 -10.36
N ALA A 209 -4.93 12.70 -10.31
CA ALA A 209 -5.88 11.66 -9.94
C ALA A 209 -5.21 10.47 -9.25
N VAL A 210 -6.01 9.79 -8.42
CA VAL A 210 -5.70 8.47 -7.84
C VAL A 210 -6.83 7.51 -8.19
N ALA A 211 -6.49 6.23 -8.44
CA ALA A 211 -7.51 5.21 -8.64
C ALA A 211 -7.18 3.91 -7.90
N VAL A 212 -8.21 3.15 -7.59
CA VAL A 212 -8.14 1.76 -7.13
C VAL A 212 -8.79 0.86 -8.17
N MET A 213 -8.19 -0.30 -8.43
CA MET A 213 -8.72 -1.22 -9.43
C MET A 213 -8.42 -2.67 -9.08
N VAL A 214 -9.32 -3.56 -9.48
CA VAL A 214 -9.16 -5.00 -9.60
C VAL A 214 -9.68 -5.39 -10.97
N ASP A 215 -8.90 -6.12 -11.75
CA ASP A 215 -9.26 -6.51 -13.10
C ASP A 215 -8.84 -7.95 -13.40
N GLY A 216 -9.55 -8.60 -14.30
CA GLY A 216 -9.35 -9.99 -14.71
C GLY A 216 -9.84 -10.24 -16.12
N ASP A 217 -9.98 -9.19 -16.92
CA ASP A 217 -10.65 -9.25 -18.22
C ASP A 217 -9.80 -9.81 -19.35
N ASN A 218 -8.48 -9.75 -19.22
CA ASN A 218 -7.55 -10.30 -20.22
C ASN A 218 -7.40 -11.81 -20.05
N THR A 219 -7.36 -12.29 -18.82
CA THR A 219 -7.22 -13.73 -18.49
C THR A 219 -8.56 -14.43 -18.26
N GLY A 220 -9.65 -13.69 -18.06
CA GLY A 220 -10.97 -14.23 -17.69
C GLY A 220 -11.03 -14.74 -16.26
N GLN A 221 -10.04 -14.42 -15.41
CA GLN A 221 -9.95 -14.94 -14.05
C GLN A 221 -10.68 -14.03 -13.04
N SER A 222 -10.85 -14.54 -11.84
CA SER A 222 -11.54 -13.84 -10.75
C SER A 222 -10.57 -13.48 -9.63
N ALA A 223 -10.75 -12.30 -9.05
CA ALA A 223 -10.00 -11.88 -7.87
C ALA A 223 -10.89 -11.12 -6.89
N THR A 224 -10.50 -11.17 -5.61
CA THR A 224 -11.09 -10.35 -4.55
C THR A 224 -9.99 -9.71 -3.71
N SER A 225 -10.08 -8.40 -3.55
CA SER A 225 -9.15 -7.60 -2.79
C SER A 225 -9.87 -6.59 -1.90
N PHE A 226 -9.15 -6.07 -0.91
CA PHE A 226 -9.68 -5.09 0.03
C PHE A 226 -8.69 -3.94 0.15
N PHE A 227 -9.22 -2.74 0.29
CA PHE A 227 -8.43 -1.52 0.42
C PHE A 227 -8.86 -0.76 1.67
N GLY A 228 -7.88 -0.35 2.47
CA GLY A 228 -8.03 0.62 3.56
C GLY A 228 -7.92 2.06 3.04
N ASP A 229 -7.89 3.01 3.97
CA ASP A 229 -7.75 4.43 3.65
C ASP A 229 -6.48 4.72 2.84
N ILE A 230 -6.57 5.76 1.99
CA ILE A 230 -5.47 6.23 1.14
C ILE A 230 -5.18 7.68 1.47
N TYR A 231 -3.90 8.02 1.69
CA TYR A 231 -3.51 9.38 2.00
C TYR A 231 -2.07 9.68 1.59
N PHE A 232 -1.78 10.97 1.41
CA PHE A 232 -0.43 11.47 1.21
C PHE A 232 0.10 12.14 2.48
N SER A 233 1.41 12.06 2.70
CA SER A 233 2.09 12.69 3.82
C SER A 233 3.44 13.29 3.43
N LYS A 234 3.97 14.10 4.33
CA LYS A 234 5.29 14.71 4.20
C LYS A 234 6.42 13.70 4.44
N GLN A 235 6.19 12.69 5.29
CA GLN A 235 7.14 11.65 5.68
C GLN A 235 6.45 10.34 6.07
#